data_53c4113e9e6dc6b784c34fc594527e95
#
_entry.id   53c4113e9e6dc6b784c34fc594527e95
#
_cell.length_a   1.000
_cell.length_b   1.000
_cell.length_c   1.000
_cell.angle_alpha   90.00
_cell.angle_beta   90.00
_cell.angle_gamma   90.00
#
_symmetry.space_group_name_H-M   'P 1'
#
loop_
_entity.id
_entity.type
_entity.pdbx_description
1 polymer ?
#
loop_
_entity_poly.entity_id
_entity_poly.type
_entity_poly.pdbx_seq_one_letter_code
_entity_poly.pdbx_strand_id
1 'polypeptide(L)'
;MSPDTAYDATRYVLRPMPQEKRGLWDDFVAGHRNGHVLQSWDWGELKTTASWQPMRLALWDEHTRQMVAAAQILRRGVPLLPLYAGHLAYIPKGPVIEWSQTPVCQAFFSQLHALLRQQGAIALRVEPAPEADTSEGAVATGYLASCCTRPTRAIQPLRTIALDLAPDEQTLLAQMKEKWRYNIRLAARKGVTVRDATSIEDLRLWYDLLQMTSRRDQFGVHTFDYYRRAWELFVLSGKARLLLAEHEGRLLAGIFVTLFARQGLYLYGASSNEQRQLMPNYLLQWEAIRWSRQQGARLYDFWGIPDTDAEEEAMAGVYRFKRGWGGRVTQFPGAYEQVYRPVMMKFADRFITTS
;
A
#
# COMPACT_ATOMS: atom_id res chain seq x y z
N MET A 1 13.78 -13.74 36.34
CA MET A 1 13.82 -14.85 35.33
C MET A 1 12.51 -15.61 35.48
N SER A 2 11.54 -15.25 34.63
CA SER A 2 10.30 -16.03 34.48
C SER A 2 10.56 -17.19 33.53
N PRO A 3 9.94 -18.38 33.73
CA PRO A 3 10.24 -19.55 32.96
C PRO A 3 9.83 -19.32 31.50
N ASP A 4 10.75 -19.67 30.59
CA ASP A 4 10.50 -19.84 29.19
C ASP A 4 9.18 -20.60 28.97
N THR A 5 8.15 -19.91 28.48
CA THR A 5 7.02 -20.58 27.87
C THR A 5 7.54 -21.17 26.57
N ALA A 6 7.96 -22.42 26.62
CA ALA A 6 8.38 -23.19 25.47
C ALA A 6 7.28 -23.05 24.39
N TYR A 7 7.67 -22.58 23.21
CA TYR A 7 6.79 -22.49 22.05
C TYR A 7 6.17 -23.86 21.78
N ASP A 8 4.87 -23.97 22.00
CA ASP A 8 4.11 -25.16 21.61
C ASP A 8 3.94 -25.17 20.08
N ALA A 9 4.83 -25.88 19.42
CA ALA A 9 4.87 -26.00 17.97
C ALA A 9 3.56 -26.62 17.38
N THR A 10 2.73 -27.24 18.20
CA THR A 10 1.48 -27.88 17.78
C THR A 10 0.28 -26.93 17.83
N ARG A 11 0.36 -25.88 18.64
CA ARG A 11 -0.72 -24.92 18.83
C ARG A 11 -1.02 -24.09 17.57
N TYR A 12 0.04 -23.66 16.87
CA TYR A 12 -0.11 -22.74 15.72
C TYR A 12 0.27 -23.44 14.43
N VAL A 13 -0.63 -23.43 13.44
CA VAL A 13 -0.41 -24.09 12.15
C VAL A 13 -0.60 -23.09 11.00
N LEU A 14 0.44 -22.96 10.18
CA LEU A 14 0.42 -22.13 8.97
C LEU A 14 -0.18 -22.92 7.81
N ARG A 15 -1.26 -22.39 7.22
CA ARG A 15 -1.98 -23.06 6.13
C ARG A 15 -2.22 -22.12 4.96
N PRO A 16 -2.23 -22.64 3.71
CA PRO A 16 -2.69 -21.89 2.55
C PRO A 16 -4.17 -21.49 2.74
N MET A 17 -4.50 -20.28 2.29
CA MET A 17 -5.86 -19.78 2.27
C MET A 17 -6.47 -20.05 0.89
N PRO A 18 -7.49 -20.90 0.77
CA PRO A 18 -8.13 -21.20 -0.49
C PRO A 18 -9.05 -20.05 -0.93
N GLN A 19 -9.31 -19.96 -2.24
CA GLN A 19 -10.08 -18.86 -2.84
C GLN A 19 -11.49 -18.73 -2.28
N GLU A 20 -12.13 -19.83 -1.91
CA GLU A 20 -13.48 -19.86 -1.34
C GLU A 20 -13.55 -19.13 0.02
N LYS A 21 -12.42 -18.97 0.68
CA LYS A 21 -12.29 -18.23 1.96
C LYS A 21 -11.83 -16.79 1.80
N ARG A 22 -11.94 -16.22 0.58
CA ARG A 22 -11.57 -14.82 0.31
C ARG A 22 -12.23 -13.83 1.27
N GLY A 23 -13.54 -14.00 1.55
CA GLY A 23 -14.26 -13.13 2.48
C GLY A 23 -13.64 -13.16 3.87
N LEU A 24 -13.39 -14.36 4.42
CA LEU A 24 -12.73 -14.52 5.72
C LEU A 24 -11.32 -13.87 5.76
N TRP A 25 -10.58 -13.97 4.66
CA TRP A 25 -9.29 -13.30 4.52
C TRP A 25 -9.41 -11.78 4.60
N ASP A 26 -10.25 -11.19 3.74
CA ASP A 26 -10.43 -9.74 3.68
C ASP A 26 -11.01 -9.19 4.98
N ASP A 27 -11.93 -9.92 5.64
CA ASP A 27 -12.48 -9.55 6.96
C ASP A 27 -11.40 -9.53 8.05
N PHE A 28 -10.54 -10.55 8.10
CA PHE A 28 -9.43 -10.58 9.05
C PHE A 28 -8.44 -9.43 8.80
N VAL A 29 -8.02 -9.25 7.55
CA VAL A 29 -7.07 -8.20 7.19
C VAL A 29 -7.66 -6.81 7.45
N ALA A 30 -8.92 -6.57 7.05
CA ALA A 30 -9.58 -5.27 7.25
C ALA A 30 -9.89 -4.98 8.72
N GLY A 31 -10.18 -6.01 9.51
CA GLY A 31 -10.47 -5.89 10.94
C GLY A 31 -9.22 -5.69 11.82
N HIS A 32 -8.05 -6.04 11.33
CA HIS A 32 -6.81 -5.93 12.10
C HIS A 32 -6.24 -4.51 12.03
N ARG A 33 -5.69 -4.01 13.16
CA ARG A 33 -5.12 -2.66 13.24
C ARG A 33 -3.97 -2.39 12.26
N ASN A 34 -3.22 -3.44 11.89
CA ASN A 34 -2.15 -3.41 10.90
C ASN A 34 -2.63 -3.80 9.49
N GLY A 35 -3.95 -3.87 9.30
CA GLY A 35 -4.52 -4.18 8.00
C GLY A 35 -4.22 -3.12 6.97
N HIS A 36 -3.90 -3.54 5.75
CA HIS A 36 -3.55 -2.64 4.65
C HIS A 36 -4.06 -3.21 3.33
N VAL A 37 -4.44 -2.34 2.38
CA VAL A 37 -4.94 -2.76 1.06
C VAL A 37 -3.94 -3.64 0.30
N LEU A 38 -2.64 -3.48 0.53
CA LEU A 38 -1.58 -4.30 -0.07
C LEU A 38 -1.59 -5.75 0.45
N GLN A 39 -2.33 -6.03 1.51
CA GLN A 39 -2.59 -7.37 2.04
C GLN A 39 -4.00 -7.87 1.71
N SER A 40 -4.85 -7.07 1.03
CA SER A 40 -6.17 -7.52 0.57
C SER A 40 -6.06 -8.59 -0.51
N TRP A 41 -7.10 -9.40 -0.65
CA TRP A 41 -7.15 -10.43 -1.70
C TRP A 41 -6.98 -9.83 -3.09
N ASP A 42 -7.72 -8.75 -3.37
CA ASP A 42 -7.71 -8.07 -4.66
C ASP A 42 -6.37 -7.47 -5.05
N TRP A 43 -5.58 -7.04 -4.07
CA TRP A 43 -4.23 -6.58 -4.36
C TRP A 43 -3.34 -7.68 -4.95
N GLY A 44 -3.45 -8.90 -4.43
CA GLY A 44 -2.74 -10.05 -5.00
C GLY A 44 -3.18 -10.34 -6.43
N GLU A 45 -4.50 -10.31 -6.68
CA GLU A 45 -5.04 -10.49 -8.03
C GLU A 45 -4.55 -9.38 -9.00
N LEU A 46 -4.50 -8.14 -8.53
CA LEU A 46 -3.95 -7.04 -9.33
C LEU A 46 -2.47 -7.30 -9.69
N LYS A 47 -1.68 -7.77 -8.74
CA LYS A 47 -0.24 -7.97 -8.94
C LYS A 47 0.10 -9.11 -9.91
N THR A 48 -0.86 -9.98 -10.24
CA THR A 48 -0.66 -10.98 -11.31
C THR A 48 -0.38 -10.36 -12.67
N THR A 49 -0.96 -9.19 -12.95
CA THR A 49 -0.71 -8.44 -14.19
C THR A 49 0.69 -7.83 -14.28
N ALA A 50 1.40 -7.77 -13.15
CA ALA A 50 2.78 -7.28 -13.05
C ALA A 50 3.78 -8.42 -12.77
N SER A 51 3.47 -9.64 -13.24
CA SER A 51 4.33 -10.83 -13.13
C SER A 51 4.61 -11.32 -11.70
N TRP A 52 3.75 -10.97 -10.74
CA TRP A 52 3.78 -11.52 -9.39
C TRP A 52 2.74 -12.63 -9.25
N GLN A 53 3.08 -13.66 -8.48
CA GLN A 53 2.15 -14.73 -8.12
C GLN A 53 1.82 -14.65 -6.63
N PRO A 54 0.57 -14.37 -6.25
CA PRO A 54 0.18 -14.29 -4.85
C PRO A 54 0.14 -15.69 -4.22
N MET A 55 0.69 -15.81 -3.03
CA MET A 55 0.52 -16.92 -2.11
C MET A 55 -0.02 -16.36 -0.81
N ARG A 56 -1.14 -16.90 -0.35
CA ARG A 56 -1.81 -16.42 0.86
C ARG A 56 -1.72 -17.48 1.93
N LEU A 57 -1.13 -17.13 3.07
CA LEU A 57 -0.95 -18.01 4.20
C LEU A 57 -1.60 -17.42 5.44
N ALA A 58 -2.34 -18.23 6.17
CA ALA A 58 -2.94 -17.89 7.45
C ALA A 58 -2.41 -18.78 8.56
N LEU A 59 -2.04 -18.19 9.68
CA LEU A 59 -1.67 -18.92 10.90
C LEU A 59 -2.93 -19.10 11.75
N TRP A 60 -3.21 -20.34 12.10
CA TRP A 60 -4.36 -20.73 12.90
C TRP A 60 -3.92 -21.16 14.29
N ASP A 61 -4.62 -20.69 15.30
CA ASP A 61 -4.54 -21.25 16.66
C ASP A 61 -5.48 -22.46 16.72
N GLU A 62 -4.93 -23.66 16.81
CA GLU A 62 -5.68 -24.92 16.82
C GLU A 62 -6.58 -25.07 18.06
N HIS A 63 -6.25 -24.42 19.17
CA HIS A 63 -7.07 -24.45 20.38
C HIS A 63 -8.34 -23.61 20.23
N THR A 64 -8.21 -22.40 19.70
CA THR A 64 -9.35 -21.49 19.52
C THR A 64 -10.02 -21.63 18.16
N ARG A 65 -9.37 -22.29 17.20
CA ARG A 65 -9.77 -22.41 15.80
C ARG A 65 -9.89 -21.06 15.11
N GLN A 66 -9.16 -20.06 15.58
CA GLN A 66 -9.16 -18.70 15.03
C GLN A 66 -7.91 -18.45 14.22
N MET A 67 -8.05 -17.59 13.20
CA MET A 67 -6.91 -17.04 12.46
C MET A 67 -6.26 -15.96 13.32
N VAL A 68 -4.95 -16.08 13.56
CA VAL A 68 -4.17 -15.17 14.42
C VAL A 68 -3.12 -14.38 13.66
N ALA A 69 -2.80 -14.77 12.43
CA ALA A 69 -1.96 -14.00 11.52
C ALA A 69 -2.26 -14.35 10.05
N ALA A 70 -1.97 -13.43 9.16
CA ALA A 70 -2.12 -13.61 7.72
C ALA A 70 -0.99 -12.90 6.96
N ALA A 71 -0.55 -13.49 5.85
CA ALA A 71 0.35 -12.80 4.93
C ALA A 71 0.03 -13.14 3.47
N GLN A 72 -0.20 -12.11 2.68
CA GLN A 72 -0.14 -12.18 1.23
C GLN A 72 1.31 -12.03 0.80
N ILE A 73 1.87 -13.09 0.23
CA ILE A 73 3.24 -13.18 -0.22
C ILE A 73 3.22 -13.12 -1.73
N LEU A 74 3.84 -12.10 -2.30
CA LEU A 74 4.00 -11.95 -3.73
C LEU A 74 5.29 -12.65 -4.15
N ARG A 75 5.20 -13.64 -5.04
CA ARG A 75 6.34 -14.40 -5.54
C ARG A 75 6.66 -13.98 -6.96
N ARG A 76 7.92 -13.73 -7.25
CA ARG A 76 8.41 -13.41 -8.60
C ARG A 76 9.55 -14.33 -8.97
N GLY A 77 9.37 -15.09 -10.04
CA GLY A 77 10.44 -15.97 -10.57
C GLY A 77 11.62 -15.17 -11.11
N VAL A 78 12.80 -15.75 -11.02
CA VAL A 78 13.98 -15.25 -11.74
C VAL A 78 13.88 -15.69 -13.20
N PRO A 79 14.18 -14.82 -14.17
CA PRO A 79 14.14 -15.19 -15.58
C PRO A 79 14.88 -16.49 -15.86
N LEU A 80 14.30 -17.31 -16.76
CA LEU A 80 14.82 -18.63 -17.16
C LEU A 80 14.74 -19.74 -16.11
N LEU A 81 14.24 -19.47 -14.90
CA LEU A 81 14.04 -20.50 -13.87
C LEU A 81 12.53 -20.64 -13.56
N PRO A 82 12.04 -21.88 -13.40
CA PRO A 82 10.70 -22.09 -12.87
C PRO A 82 10.65 -21.66 -11.39
N LEU A 83 9.47 -21.28 -10.88
CA LEU A 83 9.30 -20.75 -9.52
C LEU A 83 9.87 -21.66 -8.43
N TYR A 84 9.74 -22.97 -8.57
CA TYR A 84 10.28 -23.94 -7.60
C TYR A 84 11.81 -24.01 -7.60
N ALA A 85 12.46 -23.56 -8.67
CA ALA A 85 13.90 -23.53 -8.76
C ALA A 85 14.52 -22.22 -8.25
N GLY A 86 13.76 -21.11 -8.32
CA GLY A 86 14.23 -19.82 -7.80
C GLY A 86 13.18 -18.72 -7.93
N HIS A 87 12.79 -18.14 -6.80
CA HIS A 87 11.91 -16.97 -6.78
C HIS A 87 12.23 -16.04 -5.60
N LEU A 88 11.84 -14.80 -5.76
CA LEU A 88 11.78 -13.81 -4.69
C LEU A 88 10.41 -13.85 -4.05
N ALA A 89 10.34 -13.85 -2.72
CA ALA A 89 9.13 -13.74 -1.93
C ALA A 89 9.08 -12.35 -1.29
N TYR A 90 7.93 -11.69 -1.36
CA TYR A 90 7.77 -10.33 -0.87
C TYR A 90 6.45 -10.15 -0.11
N ILE A 91 6.50 -9.59 1.09
CA ILE A 91 5.34 -9.25 1.92
C ILE A 91 5.26 -7.72 2.04
N PRO A 92 4.40 -7.04 1.23
CA PRO A 92 4.19 -5.60 1.31
C PRO A 92 3.26 -5.24 2.47
N LYS A 93 3.64 -4.28 3.30
CA LYS A 93 2.80 -3.81 4.43
C LYS A 93 2.19 -4.96 5.24
N GLY A 94 3.04 -5.94 5.58
CA GLY A 94 2.65 -7.14 6.33
C GLY A 94 3.85 -7.85 6.96
N PRO A 95 3.64 -9.03 7.58
CA PRO A 95 2.36 -9.75 7.74
C PRO A 95 1.36 -8.98 8.59
N VAL A 96 0.08 -9.32 8.44
CA VAL A 96 -0.99 -8.86 9.34
C VAL A 96 -0.96 -9.76 10.56
N ILE A 97 -0.34 -9.27 11.62
CA ILE A 97 -0.03 -10.02 12.83
C ILE A 97 0.04 -9.06 14.03
N GLU A 98 -0.27 -9.55 15.21
CA GLU A 98 -0.04 -8.85 16.47
C GLU A 98 1.44 -9.03 16.90
N TRP A 99 2.27 -8.03 16.59
CA TRP A 99 3.73 -8.11 16.81
C TRP A 99 4.13 -8.27 18.27
N SER A 100 3.29 -7.83 19.22
CA SER A 100 3.53 -7.99 20.66
C SER A 100 3.38 -9.44 21.13
N GLN A 101 2.75 -10.31 20.33
CA GLN A 101 2.58 -11.73 20.63
C GLN A 101 3.78 -12.56 20.11
N THR A 102 4.88 -12.53 20.85
CA THR A 102 6.12 -13.24 20.46
C THR A 102 5.92 -14.70 20.04
N PRO A 103 5.11 -15.54 20.74
CA PRO A 103 4.88 -16.92 20.32
C PRO A 103 4.21 -17.03 18.93
N VAL A 104 3.28 -16.12 18.62
CA VAL A 104 2.60 -16.06 17.30
C VAL A 104 3.60 -15.66 16.21
N CYS A 105 4.44 -14.65 16.48
CA CYS A 105 5.49 -14.22 15.54
C CYS A 105 6.50 -15.35 15.28
N GLN A 106 6.97 -16.04 16.31
CA GLN A 106 7.90 -17.16 16.20
C GLN A 106 7.29 -18.30 15.38
N ALA A 107 6.02 -18.67 15.67
CA ALA A 107 5.29 -19.70 14.94
C ALA A 107 5.15 -19.36 13.47
N PHE A 108 4.73 -18.12 13.17
CA PHE A 108 4.52 -17.64 11.83
C PHE A 108 5.82 -17.68 11.00
N PHE A 109 6.87 -17.01 11.48
CA PHE A 109 8.10 -16.87 10.72
C PHE A 109 8.88 -18.19 10.60
N SER A 110 8.91 -19.04 11.65
CA SER A 110 9.59 -20.34 11.56
C SER A 110 8.98 -21.24 10.49
N GLN A 111 7.63 -21.35 10.47
CA GLN A 111 6.93 -22.17 9.48
C GLN A 111 7.00 -21.54 8.08
N LEU A 112 6.91 -20.21 7.98
CA LEU A 112 7.05 -19.50 6.72
C LEU A 112 8.45 -19.73 6.10
N HIS A 113 9.51 -19.59 6.89
CA HIS A 113 10.88 -19.80 6.43
C HIS A 113 11.11 -21.24 5.98
N ALA A 114 10.58 -22.24 6.70
CA ALA A 114 10.66 -23.64 6.31
C ALA A 114 9.96 -23.88 4.96
N LEU A 115 8.72 -23.37 4.81
CA LEU A 115 7.96 -23.50 3.57
C LEU A 115 8.65 -22.83 2.39
N LEU A 116 9.14 -21.61 2.55
CA LEU A 116 9.79 -20.85 1.47
C LEU A 116 11.10 -21.51 1.01
N ARG A 117 11.91 -22.04 1.95
CA ARG A 117 13.10 -22.82 1.59
C ARG A 117 12.74 -24.06 0.78
N GLN A 118 11.72 -24.79 1.22
CA GLN A 118 11.24 -25.99 0.52
C GLN A 118 10.73 -25.66 -0.90
N GLN A 119 10.08 -24.50 -1.08
CA GLN A 119 9.57 -24.04 -2.36
C GLN A 119 10.64 -23.37 -3.24
N GLY A 120 11.89 -23.34 -2.84
CA GLY A 120 12.97 -22.78 -3.64
C GLY A 120 13.11 -21.26 -3.61
N ALA A 121 12.59 -20.60 -2.60
CA ALA A 121 12.79 -19.16 -2.46
C ALA A 121 14.27 -18.78 -2.35
N ILE A 122 14.66 -17.71 -3.02
CA ILE A 122 16.01 -17.13 -2.97
C ILE A 122 16.12 -16.24 -1.74
N ALA A 123 15.10 -15.40 -1.52
CA ALA A 123 15.00 -14.52 -0.37
C ALA A 123 13.52 -14.23 -0.05
N LEU A 124 13.28 -13.86 1.20
CA LEU A 124 12.05 -13.24 1.66
C LEU A 124 12.34 -11.79 2.02
N ARG A 125 11.60 -10.84 1.41
CA ARG A 125 11.58 -9.44 1.80
C ARG A 125 10.28 -9.12 2.51
N VAL A 126 10.35 -8.41 3.64
CA VAL A 126 9.21 -8.03 4.48
C VAL A 126 9.25 -6.52 4.73
N GLU A 127 8.15 -5.85 4.49
CA GLU A 127 7.96 -4.44 4.82
C GLU A 127 6.74 -4.32 5.74
N PRO A 128 6.94 -4.20 7.07
CA PRO A 128 5.85 -4.20 8.03
C PRO A 128 5.00 -2.93 7.93
N ALA A 129 3.70 -3.06 8.30
CA ALA A 129 2.74 -1.96 8.26
C ALA A 129 2.81 -0.99 9.45
N PRO A 130 3.15 -1.41 10.70
CA PRO A 130 3.19 -0.48 11.83
C PRO A 130 4.13 0.69 11.61
N GLU A 131 3.73 1.88 12.09
CA GLU A 131 4.55 3.09 12.03
C GLU A 131 5.78 2.95 12.94
N ALA A 132 6.93 3.40 12.48
CA ALA A 132 8.22 3.14 13.14
C ALA A 132 8.33 3.75 14.55
N ASP A 133 7.65 4.87 14.79
CA ASP A 133 7.63 5.63 16.06
C ASP A 133 6.57 5.12 17.05
N THR A 134 5.82 4.07 16.71
CA THR A 134 4.87 3.43 17.62
C THR A 134 5.52 2.28 18.41
N SER A 135 4.94 1.94 19.56
CA SER A 135 5.39 0.77 20.34
C SER A 135 5.38 -0.51 19.51
N GLU A 136 4.37 -0.70 18.69
CA GLU A 136 4.26 -1.85 17.80
C GLU A 136 5.29 -1.85 16.67
N GLY A 137 5.55 -0.67 16.09
CA GLY A 137 6.61 -0.52 15.10
C GLY A 137 7.99 -0.83 15.68
N ALA A 138 8.25 -0.42 16.93
CA ALA A 138 9.49 -0.76 17.64
C ALA A 138 9.61 -2.27 17.86
N VAL A 139 8.53 -2.96 18.28
CA VAL A 139 8.52 -4.42 18.45
C VAL A 139 8.72 -5.14 17.12
N ALA A 140 8.01 -4.75 16.06
CA ALA A 140 8.17 -5.30 14.71
C ALA A 140 9.61 -5.14 14.20
N THR A 141 10.18 -3.94 14.39
CA THR A 141 11.56 -3.61 14.04
C THR A 141 12.54 -4.49 14.81
N GLY A 142 12.40 -4.60 16.13
CA GLY A 142 13.26 -5.43 16.98
C GLY A 142 13.22 -6.90 16.58
N TYR A 143 12.01 -7.44 16.35
CA TYR A 143 11.84 -8.82 15.91
C TYR A 143 12.53 -9.08 14.57
N LEU A 144 12.22 -8.27 13.54
CA LEU A 144 12.77 -8.47 12.20
C LEU A 144 14.29 -8.21 12.15
N ALA A 145 14.81 -7.26 12.93
CA ALA A 145 16.25 -7.01 13.01
C ALA A 145 17.03 -8.17 13.67
N SER A 146 16.37 -8.97 14.53
CA SER A 146 17.00 -10.12 15.17
C SER A 146 17.22 -11.31 14.22
N CYS A 147 16.46 -11.40 13.12
CA CYS A 147 16.48 -12.55 12.20
C CYS A 147 16.71 -12.19 10.73
N CYS A 148 16.67 -10.92 10.36
CA CYS A 148 16.79 -10.45 8.99
C CYS A 148 17.85 -9.35 8.86
N THR A 149 18.32 -9.12 7.64
CA THR A 149 19.21 -8.01 7.30
C THR A 149 18.43 -6.86 6.64
N ARG A 150 19.05 -5.69 6.53
CA ARG A 150 18.49 -4.57 5.75
C ARG A 150 18.91 -4.69 4.29
N PRO A 151 17.97 -4.71 3.32
CA PRO A 151 18.33 -4.58 1.91
C PRO A 151 18.73 -3.14 1.60
N THR A 152 19.39 -2.94 0.45
CA THR A 152 19.86 -1.61 0.00
C THR A 152 18.71 -0.66 -0.34
N ARG A 153 17.51 -1.19 -0.67
CA ARG A 153 16.34 -0.39 -1.04
C ARG A 153 15.06 -1.01 -0.51
N ALA A 154 14.15 -0.17 -0.06
CA ALA A 154 12.76 -0.50 0.18
C ALA A 154 11.97 -0.45 -1.14
N ILE A 155 10.86 -1.21 -1.23
CA ILE A 155 9.93 -1.17 -2.36
C ILE A 155 8.80 -0.18 -2.06
N GLN A 156 8.28 -0.20 -0.83
CA GLN A 156 7.26 0.74 -0.40
C GLN A 156 7.90 2.04 0.09
N PRO A 157 7.16 3.16 -0.01
CA PRO A 157 7.63 4.42 0.55
C PRO A 157 7.97 4.29 2.04
N LEU A 158 9.11 4.84 2.45
CA LEU A 158 9.52 4.89 3.85
C LEU A 158 8.73 5.93 4.64
N ARG A 159 8.23 6.97 3.95
CA ARG A 159 7.50 8.08 4.56
C ARG A 159 6.22 8.37 3.78
N THR A 160 5.18 8.75 4.51
CA THR A 160 3.92 9.21 3.95
C THR A 160 3.38 10.39 4.75
N ILE A 161 2.27 10.97 4.31
CA ILE A 161 1.48 11.90 5.10
C ILE A 161 0.12 11.26 5.37
N ALA A 162 -0.20 11.11 6.64
CA ALA A 162 -1.43 10.54 7.13
C ALA A 162 -2.31 11.61 7.77
N LEU A 163 -3.55 11.75 7.29
CA LEU A 163 -4.56 12.68 7.80
C LEU A 163 -5.59 11.91 8.61
N ASP A 164 -5.77 12.30 9.87
CA ASP A 164 -6.86 11.77 10.71
C ASP A 164 -8.21 12.31 10.21
N LEU A 165 -9.16 11.40 9.94
CA LEU A 165 -10.50 11.72 9.45
C LEU A 165 -11.58 11.71 10.54
N ALA A 166 -11.21 11.50 11.81
CA ALA A 166 -12.17 11.57 12.91
C ALA A 166 -12.83 12.95 13.09
N PRO A 167 -12.10 14.09 12.88
CA PRO A 167 -12.70 15.41 12.97
C PRO A 167 -13.75 15.66 11.89
N ASP A 168 -14.64 16.64 12.13
CA ASP A 168 -15.59 17.09 11.13
C ASP A 168 -14.91 17.85 9.96
N GLU A 169 -15.67 18.08 8.88
CA GLU A 169 -15.15 18.77 7.68
C GLU A 169 -14.64 20.18 7.97
N GLN A 170 -15.28 20.89 8.88
CA GLN A 170 -14.87 22.25 9.25
C GLN A 170 -13.52 22.26 9.97
N THR A 171 -13.33 21.33 10.89
CA THR A 171 -12.06 21.13 11.60
C THR A 171 -10.95 20.65 10.64
N LEU A 172 -11.26 19.71 9.75
CA LEU A 172 -10.31 19.27 8.71
C LEU A 172 -9.85 20.43 7.83
N LEU A 173 -10.80 21.29 7.37
CA LEU A 173 -10.46 22.49 6.63
C LEU A 173 -9.60 23.46 7.46
N ALA A 174 -9.92 23.66 8.75
CA ALA A 174 -9.15 24.55 9.62
C ALA A 174 -7.69 24.11 9.81
N GLN A 175 -7.41 22.81 9.82
CA GLN A 175 -6.07 22.23 9.93
C GLN A 175 -5.20 22.42 8.66
N MET A 176 -5.83 22.65 7.52
CA MET A 176 -5.10 22.87 6.25
C MET A 176 -4.41 24.24 6.25
N LYS A 177 -3.33 24.34 5.49
CA LYS A 177 -2.75 25.67 5.16
C LYS A 177 -3.83 26.56 4.52
N GLU A 178 -3.81 27.84 4.81
CA GLU A 178 -4.79 28.82 4.29
C GLU A 178 -4.90 28.77 2.75
N LYS A 179 -3.78 28.70 2.07
CA LYS A 179 -3.71 28.62 0.62
C LYS A 179 -4.44 27.39 0.06
N TRP A 180 -4.47 26.24 0.80
CA TRP A 180 -5.19 25.03 0.38
C TRP A 180 -6.70 25.27 0.43
N ARG A 181 -7.22 25.83 1.53
CA ARG A 181 -8.63 26.21 1.64
C ARG A 181 -9.05 27.20 0.58
N TYR A 182 -8.18 28.20 0.31
CA TYR A 182 -8.41 29.17 -0.75
C TYR A 182 -8.48 28.49 -2.12
N ASN A 183 -7.54 27.61 -2.44
CA ASN A 183 -7.47 26.93 -3.74
C ASN A 183 -8.65 25.97 -3.98
N ILE A 184 -9.13 25.28 -2.95
CA ILE A 184 -10.35 24.45 -3.04
C ILE A 184 -11.54 25.33 -3.45
N ARG A 185 -11.75 26.46 -2.74
CA ARG A 185 -12.84 27.39 -3.07
C ARG A 185 -12.66 28.07 -4.43
N LEU A 186 -11.42 28.38 -4.80
CA LEU A 186 -11.10 28.97 -6.09
C LEU A 186 -11.47 28.02 -7.22
N ALA A 187 -11.08 26.75 -7.14
CA ALA A 187 -11.39 25.75 -8.16
C ALA A 187 -12.91 25.64 -8.38
N ALA A 188 -13.68 25.49 -7.30
CA ALA A 188 -15.14 25.42 -7.38
C ALA A 188 -15.75 26.69 -8.00
N ARG A 189 -15.31 27.90 -7.56
CA ARG A 189 -15.81 29.17 -8.11
C ARG A 189 -15.46 29.40 -9.58
N LYS A 190 -14.35 28.80 -10.04
CA LYS A 190 -13.90 28.86 -11.44
C LYS A 190 -14.55 27.79 -12.32
N GLY A 191 -15.53 27.05 -11.81
CA GLY A 191 -16.28 26.06 -12.56
C GLY A 191 -15.59 24.70 -12.74
N VAL A 192 -14.56 24.40 -11.94
CA VAL A 192 -14.03 23.03 -11.88
C VAL A 192 -15.05 22.13 -11.19
N THR A 193 -15.40 21.03 -11.84
CA THR A 193 -16.30 20.00 -11.30
C THR A 193 -15.53 18.70 -11.04
N VAL A 194 -15.96 17.93 -10.05
CA VAL A 194 -15.40 16.60 -9.77
C VAL A 194 -16.51 15.57 -9.93
N ARG A 195 -16.22 14.53 -10.69
CA ARG A 195 -17.11 13.38 -10.90
C ARG A 195 -16.39 12.05 -10.75
N ASP A 196 -17.14 10.99 -10.56
CA ASP A 196 -16.61 9.63 -10.70
C ASP A 196 -16.36 9.32 -12.18
N ALA A 197 -15.32 8.54 -12.44
CA ALA A 197 -15.20 7.81 -13.69
C ALA A 197 -16.25 6.69 -13.71
N THR A 198 -16.96 6.52 -14.80
CA THR A 198 -18.07 5.56 -14.91
C THR A 198 -17.88 4.56 -16.04
N SER A 199 -16.90 4.78 -16.89
CA SER A 199 -16.66 3.95 -18.08
C SER A 199 -15.19 3.62 -18.30
N ILE A 200 -14.92 2.66 -19.18
CA ILE A 200 -13.57 2.31 -19.59
C ILE A 200 -12.91 3.45 -20.40
N GLU A 201 -13.71 4.27 -21.07
CA GLU A 201 -13.28 5.45 -21.80
C GLU A 201 -12.76 6.51 -20.83
N ASP A 202 -13.44 6.73 -19.69
CA ASP A 202 -12.96 7.59 -18.62
C ASP A 202 -11.61 7.11 -18.07
N LEU A 203 -11.47 5.79 -17.86
CA LEU A 203 -10.19 5.20 -17.45
C LEU A 203 -9.11 5.43 -18.50
N ARG A 204 -9.42 5.35 -19.79
CA ARG A 204 -8.46 5.58 -20.86
C ARG A 204 -8.01 7.04 -20.89
N LEU A 205 -8.95 7.99 -20.81
CA LEU A 205 -8.63 9.42 -20.73
C LEU A 205 -7.72 9.72 -19.52
N TRP A 206 -8.04 9.14 -18.37
CA TRP A 206 -7.20 9.28 -17.18
C TRP A 206 -5.82 8.64 -17.37
N TYR A 207 -5.72 7.48 -18.02
CA TYR A 207 -4.44 6.81 -18.28
C TYR A 207 -3.55 7.64 -19.21
N ASP A 208 -4.11 8.24 -20.26
CA ASP A 208 -3.37 9.14 -21.15
C ASP A 208 -2.82 10.35 -20.37
N LEU A 209 -3.64 10.90 -19.47
CA LEU A 209 -3.22 11.98 -18.57
C LEU A 209 -2.13 11.51 -17.59
N LEU A 210 -2.21 10.28 -17.10
CA LEU A 210 -1.20 9.67 -16.22
C LEU A 210 0.14 9.49 -16.96
N GLN A 211 0.11 9.07 -18.22
CA GLN A 211 1.32 8.98 -19.05
C GLN A 211 1.97 10.35 -19.28
N MET A 212 1.16 11.39 -19.53
CA MET A 212 1.66 12.77 -19.65
C MET A 212 2.32 13.24 -18.34
N THR A 213 1.67 12.96 -17.20
CA THR A 213 2.18 13.27 -15.87
C THR A 213 3.50 12.56 -15.60
N SER A 214 3.58 11.26 -15.91
CA SER A 214 4.76 10.42 -15.76
C SER A 214 5.96 10.96 -16.54
N ARG A 215 5.76 11.33 -17.82
CA ARG A 215 6.83 11.92 -18.65
C ARG A 215 7.34 13.24 -18.09
N ARG A 216 6.44 14.09 -17.58
CA ARG A 216 6.80 15.38 -16.98
C ARG A 216 7.57 15.19 -15.68
N ASP A 217 7.09 14.30 -14.80
CA ASP A 217 7.59 14.17 -13.43
C ASP A 217 8.56 12.97 -13.26
N GLN A 218 8.92 12.30 -14.39
CA GLN A 218 9.95 11.26 -14.50
C GLN A 218 9.74 10.05 -13.57
N PHE A 219 8.50 9.55 -13.44
CA PHE A 219 8.22 8.32 -12.71
C PHE A 219 7.65 7.23 -13.62
N GLY A 220 7.83 5.96 -13.21
CA GLY A 220 7.30 4.81 -13.95
C GLY A 220 5.78 4.64 -13.78
N VAL A 221 5.11 4.20 -14.85
CA VAL A 221 3.69 3.81 -14.83
C VAL A 221 3.54 2.38 -15.33
N HIS A 222 2.52 1.70 -14.83
CA HIS A 222 2.16 0.37 -15.33
C HIS A 222 1.46 0.47 -16.70
N THR A 223 1.22 -0.68 -17.33
CA THR A 223 0.45 -0.77 -18.56
C THR A 223 -1.02 -0.40 -18.35
N PHE A 224 -1.73 -0.06 -19.42
CA PHE A 224 -3.18 0.18 -19.35
C PHE A 224 -3.94 -1.03 -18.78
N ASP A 225 -3.54 -2.25 -19.12
CA ASP A 225 -4.16 -3.48 -18.60
C ASP A 225 -4.05 -3.62 -17.09
N TYR A 226 -2.96 -3.15 -16.49
CA TYR A 226 -2.83 -3.10 -15.04
C TYR A 226 -3.90 -2.18 -14.41
N TYR A 227 -4.10 -0.98 -14.96
CA TYR A 227 -5.09 -0.03 -14.43
C TYR A 227 -6.52 -0.46 -14.77
N ARG A 228 -6.75 -1.11 -15.91
CA ARG A 228 -8.02 -1.77 -16.24
C ARG A 228 -8.35 -2.85 -15.21
N ARG A 229 -7.37 -3.68 -14.85
CA ARG A 229 -7.56 -4.69 -13.81
C ARG A 229 -7.79 -4.07 -12.42
N ALA A 230 -7.10 -2.98 -12.08
CA ALA A 230 -7.37 -2.24 -10.84
C ALA A 230 -8.79 -1.66 -10.83
N TRP A 231 -9.26 -1.14 -11.95
CA TRP A 231 -10.64 -0.67 -12.13
C TRP A 231 -11.65 -1.80 -11.87
N GLU A 232 -11.48 -2.95 -12.50
CA GLU A 232 -12.36 -4.11 -12.36
C GLU A 232 -12.42 -4.60 -10.90
N LEU A 233 -11.26 -4.71 -10.25
CA LEU A 233 -11.14 -5.27 -8.90
C LEU A 233 -11.60 -4.31 -7.80
N PHE A 234 -11.35 -3.03 -7.94
CA PHE A 234 -11.54 -2.06 -6.86
C PHE A 234 -12.66 -1.05 -7.14
N VAL A 235 -12.75 -0.49 -8.35
CA VAL A 235 -13.76 0.54 -8.64
C VAL A 235 -15.13 -0.09 -8.83
N LEU A 236 -15.25 -1.11 -9.68
CA LEU A 236 -16.53 -1.78 -9.92
C LEU A 236 -17.07 -2.50 -8.68
N SER A 237 -16.21 -2.87 -7.73
CA SER A 237 -16.61 -3.47 -6.45
C SER A 237 -16.87 -2.45 -5.33
N GLY A 238 -16.77 -1.14 -5.61
CA GLY A 238 -16.96 -0.07 -4.62
C GLY A 238 -15.83 0.10 -3.59
N LYS A 239 -14.71 -0.60 -3.77
CA LYS A 239 -13.52 -0.53 -2.88
C LYS A 239 -12.56 0.62 -3.24
N ALA A 240 -12.80 1.29 -4.35
CA ALA A 240 -12.07 2.49 -4.77
C ALA A 240 -12.96 3.42 -5.59
N ARG A 241 -12.49 4.65 -5.75
CA ARG A 241 -12.99 5.59 -6.75
C ARG A 241 -11.85 6.05 -7.66
N LEU A 242 -12.15 6.23 -8.92
CA LEU A 242 -11.39 7.05 -9.84
C LEU A 242 -12.15 8.37 -9.99
N LEU A 243 -11.68 9.41 -9.32
CA LEU A 243 -12.26 10.74 -9.36
C LEU A 243 -11.59 11.57 -10.45
N LEU A 244 -12.38 12.29 -11.22
CA LEU A 244 -11.97 13.12 -12.35
C LEU A 244 -12.37 14.57 -12.11
N ALA A 245 -11.41 15.50 -12.25
CA ALA A 245 -11.66 16.94 -12.20
C ALA A 245 -11.70 17.51 -13.61
N GLU A 246 -12.78 18.18 -13.97
CA GLU A 246 -13.04 18.70 -15.30
C GLU A 246 -13.39 20.19 -15.26
N HIS A 247 -13.10 20.87 -16.37
CA HIS A 247 -13.54 22.25 -16.62
C HIS A 247 -13.89 22.39 -18.09
N GLU A 248 -15.10 22.88 -18.39
CA GLU A 248 -15.62 23.04 -19.77
C GLU A 248 -15.45 21.77 -20.63
N GLY A 249 -15.75 20.60 -20.04
CA GLY A 249 -15.68 19.30 -20.73
C GLY A 249 -14.26 18.77 -20.92
N ARG A 250 -13.22 19.43 -20.38
CA ARG A 250 -11.81 18.99 -20.45
C ARG A 250 -11.37 18.36 -19.14
N LEU A 251 -10.77 17.19 -19.22
CA LEU A 251 -10.16 16.53 -18.07
C LEU A 251 -8.85 17.23 -17.68
N LEU A 252 -8.79 17.76 -16.46
CA LEU A 252 -7.63 18.48 -15.92
C LEU A 252 -6.81 17.67 -14.94
N ALA A 253 -7.45 16.81 -14.16
CA ALA A 253 -6.79 15.94 -13.18
C ALA A 253 -7.64 14.73 -12.85
N GLY A 254 -7.02 13.68 -12.35
CA GLY A 254 -7.75 12.51 -11.86
C GLY A 254 -6.92 11.75 -10.82
N ILE A 255 -7.61 11.18 -9.82
CA ILE A 255 -6.97 10.40 -8.77
C ILE A 255 -7.69 9.08 -8.54
N PHE A 256 -6.89 8.03 -8.30
CA PHE A 256 -7.37 6.71 -7.89
C PHE A 256 -7.17 6.57 -6.39
N VAL A 257 -8.28 6.44 -5.65
CA VAL A 257 -8.29 6.35 -4.19
C VAL A 257 -8.95 5.04 -3.78
N THR A 258 -8.23 4.20 -3.04
CA THR A 258 -8.78 2.96 -2.47
C THR A 258 -9.30 3.19 -1.06
N LEU A 259 -10.27 2.35 -0.66
CA LEU A 259 -10.79 2.30 0.71
C LEU A 259 -10.71 0.86 1.22
N PHE A 260 -9.89 0.63 2.23
CA PHE A 260 -9.72 -0.68 2.85
C PHE A 260 -9.25 -0.53 4.31
N ALA A 261 -9.63 -1.44 5.20
CA ALA A 261 -9.20 -1.42 6.60
C ALA A 261 -9.40 -0.04 7.28
N ARG A 262 -10.51 0.65 6.98
CA ARG A 262 -10.82 2.02 7.44
C ARG A 262 -9.78 3.06 7.04
N GLN A 263 -9.04 2.81 5.98
CA GLN A 263 -8.05 3.71 5.43
C GLN A 263 -8.39 4.06 3.98
N GLY A 264 -8.51 5.36 3.69
CA GLY A 264 -8.46 5.88 2.34
C GLY A 264 -7.00 6.03 1.91
N LEU A 265 -6.64 5.52 0.74
CA LEU A 265 -5.28 5.61 0.22
C LEU A 265 -5.27 6.26 -1.15
N TYR A 266 -4.59 7.42 -1.27
CA TYR A 266 -4.33 8.08 -2.54
C TYR A 266 -3.23 7.34 -3.31
N LEU A 267 -3.65 6.39 -4.15
CA LEU A 267 -2.74 5.41 -4.75
C LEU A 267 -2.08 5.93 -6.04
N TYR A 268 -2.86 6.56 -6.93
CA TYR A 268 -2.36 7.10 -8.19
C TYR A 268 -2.98 8.46 -8.50
N GLY A 269 -2.21 9.36 -9.11
CA GLY A 269 -2.69 10.67 -9.51
C GLY A 269 -2.10 11.13 -10.82
N ALA A 270 -2.92 11.83 -11.60
CA ALA A 270 -2.58 12.41 -12.87
C ALA A 270 -3.05 13.87 -12.94
N SER A 271 -2.30 14.74 -13.62
CA SER A 271 -2.69 16.13 -13.79
C SER A 271 -2.13 16.72 -15.08
N SER A 272 -2.97 17.50 -15.78
CA SER A 272 -2.60 18.25 -16.96
C SER A 272 -1.66 19.41 -16.62
N ASN A 273 -0.91 19.85 -17.62
CA ASN A 273 -0.22 21.14 -17.59
C ASN A 273 -1.12 22.32 -17.95
N GLU A 274 -2.27 22.02 -18.55
CA GLU A 274 -3.24 23.04 -18.95
C GLU A 274 -4.05 23.53 -17.74
N GLN A 275 -4.44 24.78 -17.78
CA GLN A 275 -5.33 25.42 -16.79
C GLN A 275 -4.96 25.17 -15.32
N ARG A 276 -3.68 25.01 -15.00
CA ARG A 276 -3.18 24.79 -13.64
C ARG A 276 -3.61 25.86 -12.65
N GLN A 277 -3.82 27.11 -13.14
CA GLN A 277 -4.32 28.24 -12.35
C GLN A 277 -5.75 28.04 -11.82
N LEU A 278 -6.51 27.07 -12.35
CA LEU A 278 -7.83 26.69 -11.82
C LEU A 278 -7.75 25.80 -10.58
N MET A 279 -6.54 25.34 -10.21
CA MET A 279 -6.28 24.54 -9.00
C MET A 279 -7.08 23.21 -8.90
N PRO A 280 -7.31 22.44 -10.00
CA PRO A 280 -8.19 21.28 -10.01
C PRO A 280 -7.78 20.22 -8.98
N ASN A 281 -6.49 19.99 -8.76
CA ASN A 281 -5.98 19.00 -7.81
C ASN A 281 -6.42 19.26 -6.36
N TYR A 282 -6.68 20.52 -5.99
CA TYR A 282 -7.11 20.86 -4.64
C TYR A 282 -8.57 20.46 -4.41
N LEU A 283 -9.45 20.78 -5.35
CA LEU A 283 -10.85 20.36 -5.25
C LEU A 283 -10.96 18.83 -5.32
N LEU A 284 -10.26 18.22 -6.26
CA LEU A 284 -10.24 16.76 -6.46
C LEU A 284 -9.79 16.01 -5.19
N GLN A 285 -8.70 16.45 -4.58
CA GLN A 285 -8.18 15.82 -3.37
C GLN A 285 -9.11 16.02 -2.17
N TRP A 286 -9.77 17.19 -2.08
CA TRP A 286 -10.76 17.46 -1.04
C TRP A 286 -11.98 16.54 -1.17
N GLU A 287 -12.50 16.33 -2.37
CA GLU A 287 -13.60 15.40 -2.60
C GLU A 287 -13.23 13.95 -2.26
N ALA A 288 -11.98 13.54 -2.53
CA ALA A 288 -11.49 12.22 -2.12
C ALA A 288 -11.43 12.06 -0.59
N ILE A 289 -10.97 13.08 0.13
CA ILE A 289 -10.95 13.10 1.60
C ILE A 289 -12.37 13.00 2.16
N ARG A 290 -13.30 13.82 1.64
CA ARG A 290 -14.71 13.80 2.03
C ARG A 290 -15.35 12.44 1.80
N TRP A 291 -15.16 11.89 0.61
CA TRP A 291 -15.67 10.56 0.29
C TRP A 291 -15.14 9.51 1.26
N SER A 292 -13.81 9.47 1.47
CA SER A 292 -13.20 8.49 2.38
C SER A 292 -13.79 8.58 3.79
N ARG A 293 -13.95 9.80 4.31
CA ARG A 293 -14.59 10.06 5.62
C ARG A 293 -16.04 9.59 5.65
N GLN A 294 -16.84 9.91 4.64
CA GLN A 294 -18.24 9.50 4.52
C GLN A 294 -18.42 7.97 4.47
N GLN A 295 -17.43 7.27 3.92
CA GLN A 295 -17.39 5.80 3.91
C GLN A 295 -16.84 5.19 5.22
N GLY A 296 -16.61 6.00 6.26
CA GLY A 296 -16.16 5.53 7.56
C GLY A 296 -14.66 5.28 7.70
N ALA A 297 -13.84 5.79 6.77
CA ALA A 297 -12.40 5.80 6.95
C ALA A 297 -12.03 6.66 8.16
N ARG A 298 -11.04 6.21 8.91
CA ARG A 298 -10.43 6.95 10.03
C ARG A 298 -9.13 7.64 9.65
N LEU A 299 -8.50 7.17 8.58
CA LEU A 299 -7.23 7.69 8.09
C LEU A 299 -7.32 7.91 6.58
N TYR A 300 -6.70 9.00 6.11
CA TYR A 300 -6.42 9.22 4.70
C TYR A 300 -4.92 9.32 4.49
N ASP A 301 -4.38 8.36 3.76
CA ASP A 301 -2.95 8.29 3.46
C ASP A 301 -2.69 8.88 2.07
N PHE A 302 -1.88 9.93 2.03
CA PHE A 302 -1.46 10.57 0.78
C PHE A 302 -0.39 9.78 0.03
N TRP A 303 0.03 8.62 0.55
CA TRP A 303 1.10 7.78 0.00
C TRP A 303 2.47 8.48 0.00
N GLY A 304 3.45 7.87 -0.66
CA GLY A 304 4.85 8.22 -0.59
C GLY A 304 5.20 9.71 -0.71
N ILE A 305 6.11 10.13 0.14
CA ILE A 305 6.82 11.41 0.09
C ILE A 305 8.33 11.14 0.10
N PRO A 306 9.18 12.12 -0.25
CA PRO A 306 10.62 11.96 -0.16
C PRO A 306 11.10 11.50 1.22
N ASP A 307 12.24 10.81 1.25
CA ASP A 307 12.83 10.29 2.48
C ASP A 307 13.36 11.39 3.40
N THR A 308 13.63 12.58 2.85
CA THR A 308 14.06 13.78 3.60
C THR A 308 13.16 14.98 3.31
N ASP A 309 13.31 16.03 4.11
CA ASP A 309 12.60 17.31 3.92
C ASP A 309 13.39 18.29 3.05
N ALA A 310 14.48 17.86 2.42
CA ALA A 310 15.34 18.72 1.60
C ALA A 310 14.60 19.26 0.37
N GLU A 311 14.76 20.56 0.09
CA GLU A 311 14.05 21.23 -1.02
C GLU A 311 14.58 20.83 -2.39
N GLU A 312 15.79 20.31 -2.48
CA GLU A 312 16.44 19.85 -3.70
C GLU A 312 15.99 18.44 -4.13
N GLU A 313 15.23 17.74 -3.30
CA GLU A 313 14.75 16.40 -3.64
C GLU A 313 13.75 16.39 -4.80
N ALA A 314 13.84 15.35 -5.63
CA ALA A 314 13.07 15.21 -6.87
C ALA A 314 11.54 15.31 -6.69
N MET A 315 11.02 15.05 -5.48
CA MET A 315 9.58 15.12 -5.17
C MET A 315 9.22 16.24 -4.18
N ALA A 316 10.07 17.23 -3.97
CA ALA A 316 9.82 18.33 -3.03
C ALA A 316 8.48 19.06 -3.29
N GLY A 317 8.08 19.24 -4.54
CA GLY A 317 6.80 19.81 -4.93
C GLY A 317 5.61 18.96 -4.48
N VAL A 318 5.71 17.64 -4.61
CA VAL A 318 4.69 16.67 -4.16
C VAL A 318 4.61 16.67 -2.64
N TYR A 319 5.75 16.70 -1.95
CA TYR A 319 5.79 16.82 -0.49
C TYR A 319 5.10 18.10 0.01
N ARG A 320 5.45 19.27 -0.56
CA ARG A 320 4.80 20.54 -0.22
C ARG A 320 3.29 20.49 -0.41
N PHE A 321 2.82 19.90 -1.52
CA PHE A 321 1.40 19.70 -1.79
C PHE A 321 0.74 18.83 -0.72
N LYS A 322 1.28 17.64 -0.43
CA LYS A 322 0.73 16.71 0.54
C LYS A 322 0.78 17.27 1.98
N ARG A 323 1.86 17.96 2.35
CA ARG A 323 2.05 18.54 3.69
C ARG A 323 1.00 19.61 4.05
N GLY A 324 0.47 20.30 3.04
CA GLY A 324 -0.48 21.41 3.29
C GLY A 324 -1.88 20.99 3.69
N TRP A 325 -2.19 19.69 3.65
CA TRP A 325 -3.51 19.15 4.02
C TRP A 325 -3.73 18.98 5.52
N GLY A 326 -2.73 19.23 6.36
CA GLY A 326 -2.85 19.17 7.82
C GLY A 326 -2.53 17.80 8.43
N GLY A 327 -2.18 16.81 7.60
CA GLY A 327 -1.75 15.49 8.06
C GLY A 327 -0.36 15.51 8.71
N ARG A 328 -0.06 14.46 9.47
CA ARG A 328 1.27 14.22 10.05
C ARG A 328 2.15 13.41 9.10
N VAL A 329 3.45 13.66 9.15
CA VAL A 329 4.42 12.78 8.51
C VAL A 329 4.50 11.48 9.30
N THR A 330 4.35 10.37 8.61
CA THR A 330 4.45 9.02 9.18
C THR A 330 5.66 8.33 8.58
N GLN A 331 6.46 7.67 9.40
CA GLN A 331 7.62 6.90 8.99
C GLN A 331 7.39 5.41 9.24
N PHE A 332 7.79 4.58 8.28
CA PHE A 332 7.73 3.13 8.38
C PHE A 332 9.11 2.53 8.66
N PRO A 333 9.17 1.31 9.24
CA PRO A 333 10.44 0.65 9.53
C PRO A 333 11.28 0.33 8.29
N GLY A 334 10.66 0.33 7.10
CA GLY A 334 11.31 -0.04 5.85
C GLY A 334 11.42 -1.56 5.66
N ALA A 335 12.29 -1.98 4.75
CA ALA A 335 12.41 -3.37 4.35
C ALA A 335 13.39 -4.16 5.23
N TYR A 336 13.06 -5.43 5.43
CA TYR A 336 13.92 -6.46 6.03
C TYR A 336 13.99 -7.65 5.09
N GLU A 337 15.14 -8.33 5.06
CA GLU A 337 15.36 -9.41 4.11
C GLU A 337 16.04 -10.61 4.77
N GLN A 338 15.45 -11.80 4.57
CA GLN A 338 16.07 -13.07 4.88
C GLN A 338 16.52 -13.75 3.59
N VAL A 339 17.82 -13.84 3.39
CA VAL A 339 18.40 -14.50 2.22
C VAL A 339 18.57 -15.97 2.50
N TYR A 340 18.00 -16.82 1.62
CA TYR A 340 18.13 -18.30 1.70
C TYR A 340 19.21 -18.84 0.79
N ARG A 341 19.46 -18.17 -0.38
CA ARG A 341 20.42 -18.59 -1.40
C ARG A 341 21.32 -17.41 -1.80
N PRO A 342 22.40 -17.13 -1.04
CA PRO A 342 23.22 -15.91 -1.24
C PRO A 342 23.82 -15.77 -2.64
N VAL A 343 24.25 -16.87 -3.26
CA VAL A 343 24.83 -16.83 -4.60
C VAL A 343 23.78 -16.41 -5.63
N MET A 344 22.57 -16.96 -5.56
CA MET A 344 21.47 -16.61 -6.46
C MET A 344 20.96 -15.17 -6.21
N MET A 345 21.01 -14.70 -4.96
CA MET A 345 20.56 -13.35 -4.62
C MET A 345 21.35 -12.26 -5.36
N LYS A 346 22.66 -12.42 -5.54
CA LYS A 346 23.49 -11.48 -6.29
C LYS A 346 23.02 -11.26 -7.74
N PHE A 347 22.39 -12.26 -8.34
CA PHE A 347 21.80 -12.17 -9.68
C PHE A 347 20.35 -11.69 -9.63
N ALA A 348 19.59 -12.09 -8.61
CA ALA A 348 18.16 -11.82 -8.49
C ALA A 348 17.85 -10.38 -8.07
N ASP A 349 18.74 -9.71 -7.36
CA ASP A 349 18.52 -8.33 -6.83
C ASP A 349 18.23 -7.32 -7.95
N ARG A 350 18.75 -7.54 -9.14
CA ARG A 350 18.49 -6.72 -10.33
C ARG A 350 17.02 -6.74 -10.79
N PHE A 351 16.26 -7.78 -10.41
CA PHE A 351 14.86 -7.97 -10.82
C PHE A 351 13.85 -7.57 -9.75
N ILE A 352 14.29 -7.22 -8.54
CA ILE A 352 13.40 -6.75 -7.47
C ILE A 352 12.96 -5.30 -7.70
N THR A 353 13.82 -4.51 -8.29
CA THR A 353 13.69 -3.04 -8.39
C THR A 353 12.93 -2.54 -9.62
N THR A 354 12.51 -3.42 -10.51
CA THR A 354 11.71 -3.09 -11.70
C THR A 354 10.25 -3.50 -11.48
N SER A 355 9.50 -2.72 -10.70
CA SER A 355 8.04 -2.86 -10.58
C SER A 355 7.36 -1.56 -10.87
#